data_382ce4c59ca3f60630c80c393e8903e5
#
_entry.id   382ce4c59ca3f60630c80c393e8903e5
#
_cell.length_a   1.000
_cell.length_b   1.000
_cell.length_c   1.000
_cell.angle_alpha   90.00
_cell.angle_beta   90.00
_cell.angle_gamma   90.00
#
_symmetry.space_group_name_H-M   'P 1'
#
loop_
_entity.id
_entity.type
_entity.pdbx_description
1 polymer ?
#
loop_
_entity_poly.entity_id
_entity_poly.type
_entity_poly.pdbx_seq_one_letter_code
_entity_poly.pdbx_strand_id
1 'polypeptide(L)'
;MNRFRNFLSDVVRQSDMVLLSLCTVSTLYGMVLIASATHFRGTLKYVAIQGFGLLLGVLLYFFLSSIDVSEVSKKWKWLLAFNFGFILLLRTPFGLTRNGNRAWLGVNDIGAQLGIGFLKNFPITVQPAEIVKITFIILLARQLALLEEKKDLRSFANVIQPTAHAAAMFVFYYVLSKDAGSGLVYLFVFVCMAFAGGFALRWIFLGVGGAVGGFLAAWNLGLLRGDWYDRIKVILDHSYQPEKKGWQQTRGMLALGSGKLTGQGLFNGTQTQSLYKSSLPERQTDFIFCVCGEELGFIGCLLIIVLLLAIIVRCLIVAREAPSRMESLVCVGMAGML
;
A
#
# COMPACT_ATOMS: atom_id res chain seq x y z
N MET A 1 32.03 20.03 -13.93
CA MET A 1 30.97 20.69 -13.14
C MET A 1 29.75 21.04 -14.01
N ASN A 2 29.91 21.61 -15.19
CA ASN A 2 28.78 21.98 -16.07
C ASN A 2 27.94 20.80 -16.59
N ARG A 3 28.53 19.65 -16.93
CA ARG A 3 27.80 18.47 -17.38
C ARG A 3 26.86 17.90 -16.31
N PHE A 4 27.31 17.83 -15.06
CA PHE A 4 26.52 17.35 -13.93
C PHE A 4 25.35 18.32 -13.61
N ARG A 5 25.60 19.62 -13.67
CA ARG A 5 24.56 20.64 -13.47
C ARG A 5 23.49 20.58 -14.56
N ASN A 6 23.91 20.40 -15.82
CA ASN A 6 22.96 20.26 -16.95
C ASN A 6 22.15 18.96 -16.81
N PHE A 7 22.78 17.85 -16.47
CA PHE A 7 22.07 16.59 -16.20
C PHE A 7 21.02 16.74 -15.07
N LEU A 8 21.40 17.37 -13.95
CA LEU A 8 20.45 17.63 -12.87
C LEU A 8 19.30 18.54 -13.32
N SER A 9 19.59 19.59 -14.09
CA SER A 9 18.54 20.48 -14.61
C SER A 9 17.58 19.77 -15.54
N ASP A 10 18.08 18.86 -16.38
CA ASP A 10 17.27 18.08 -17.32
C ASP A 10 16.37 17.05 -16.56
N VAL A 11 16.91 16.36 -15.57
CA VAL A 11 16.15 15.43 -14.74
C VAL A 11 15.04 16.16 -13.95
N VAL A 12 15.34 17.29 -13.33
CA VAL A 12 14.35 18.12 -12.63
C VAL A 12 13.28 18.63 -13.59
N ARG A 13 13.65 19.04 -14.80
CA ARG A 13 12.70 19.54 -15.81
C ARG A 13 11.77 18.44 -16.37
N GLN A 14 12.25 17.22 -16.42
CA GLN A 14 11.46 16.05 -16.88
C GLN A 14 10.60 15.45 -15.77
N SER A 15 10.87 15.78 -14.50
CA SER A 15 10.19 15.24 -13.35
C SER A 15 8.93 16.03 -13.00
N ASP A 16 7.89 15.34 -12.54
CA ASP A 16 6.66 15.97 -12.05
C ASP A 16 6.85 16.55 -10.64
N MET A 17 7.27 17.82 -10.59
CA MET A 17 7.54 18.50 -9.32
C MET A 17 6.29 18.69 -8.46
N VAL A 18 5.08 18.70 -9.08
CA VAL A 18 3.81 18.81 -8.33
C VAL A 18 3.56 17.51 -7.56
N LEU A 19 3.72 16.36 -8.23
CA LEU A 19 3.59 15.06 -7.58
C LEU A 19 4.62 14.88 -6.45
N LEU A 20 5.88 15.22 -6.70
CA LEU A 20 6.94 15.15 -5.70
C LEU A 20 6.62 16.04 -4.49
N SER A 21 6.14 17.28 -4.72
CA SER A 21 5.77 18.19 -3.64
C SER A 21 4.61 17.65 -2.80
N LEU A 22 3.57 17.12 -3.43
CA LEU A 22 2.42 16.53 -2.74
C LEU A 22 2.86 15.33 -1.88
N CYS A 23 3.67 14.43 -2.42
CA CYS A 23 4.20 13.28 -1.68
C CYS A 23 5.09 13.72 -0.51
N THR A 24 5.95 14.74 -0.72
CA THR A 24 6.83 15.27 0.32
C THR A 24 6.01 15.91 1.44
N VAL A 25 5.04 16.77 1.12
CA VAL A 25 4.17 17.43 2.11
C VAL A 25 3.37 16.39 2.90
N SER A 26 2.79 15.38 2.22
CA SER A 26 2.06 14.30 2.88
C SER A 26 2.96 13.51 3.84
N THR A 27 4.20 13.21 3.43
CA THR A 27 5.16 12.50 4.28
C THR A 27 5.59 13.34 5.47
N LEU A 28 5.86 14.64 5.30
CA LEU A 28 6.21 15.55 6.40
C LEU A 28 5.06 15.67 7.39
N TYR A 29 3.81 15.76 6.91
CA TYR A 29 2.64 15.74 7.77
C TYR A 29 2.55 14.43 8.56
N GLY A 30 2.74 13.30 7.91
CA GLY A 30 2.82 11.99 8.57
C GLY A 30 3.94 11.91 9.62
N MET A 31 5.11 12.52 9.37
CA MET A 31 6.22 12.57 10.32
C MET A 31 5.86 13.36 11.59
N VAL A 32 5.11 14.45 11.47
CA VAL A 32 4.61 15.22 12.62
C VAL A 32 3.67 14.33 13.47
N LEU A 33 2.75 13.61 12.83
CA LEU A 33 1.85 12.69 13.52
C LEU A 33 2.60 11.54 14.20
N ILE A 34 3.61 10.96 13.53
CA ILE A 34 4.46 9.90 14.10
C ILE A 34 5.25 10.45 15.30
N ALA A 35 5.76 11.68 15.20
CA ALA A 35 6.45 12.32 16.33
C ALA A 35 5.53 12.44 17.54
N SER A 36 4.28 12.86 17.35
CA SER A 36 3.31 12.92 18.42
C SER A 36 2.94 11.53 18.93
N ALA A 37 2.63 10.58 18.05
CA ALA A 37 2.26 9.21 18.41
C ALA A 37 3.34 8.46 19.20
N THR A 38 4.61 8.89 19.10
CA THR A 38 5.73 8.25 19.81
C THR A 38 6.31 9.10 20.94
N HIS A 39 5.78 10.30 21.15
CA HIS A 39 6.25 11.25 22.17
C HIS A 39 6.22 10.65 23.58
N PHE A 40 5.17 9.92 23.93
CA PHE A 40 5.03 9.25 25.24
C PHE A 40 6.16 8.24 25.55
N ARG A 41 6.87 7.73 24.52
CA ARG A 41 8.03 6.83 24.68
C ARG A 41 9.35 7.56 24.76
N GLY A 42 9.38 8.88 24.53
CA GLY A 42 10.60 9.66 24.47
C GLY A 42 11.56 9.23 23.35
N THR A 43 11.07 8.65 22.25
CA THR A 43 11.90 8.11 21.18
C THR A 43 11.62 8.78 19.85
N LEU A 44 12.68 9.20 19.15
CA LEU A 44 12.61 9.71 17.79
C LEU A 44 12.93 8.66 16.72
N LYS A 45 13.09 7.39 17.12
CA LYS A 45 13.48 6.30 16.21
C LYS A 45 12.56 6.20 14.99
N TYR A 46 11.24 6.25 15.18
CA TYR A 46 10.27 6.12 14.08
C TYR A 46 10.30 7.34 13.16
N VAL A 47 10.49 8.53 13.70
CA VAL A 47 10.64 9.77 12.92
C VAL A 47 11.92 9.72 12.09
N ALA A 48 13.04 9.24 12.67
CA ALA A 48 14.31 9.09 11.95
C ALA A 48 14.20 8.06 10.81
N ILE A 49 13.53 6.92 11.03
CA ILE A 49 13.27 5.91 9.98
C ILE A 49 12.43 6.51 8.85
N GLN A 50 11.38 7.26 9.17
CA GLN A 50 10.52 7.91 8.17
C GLN A 50 11.28 9.00 7.41
N GLY A 51 12.11 9.80 8.09
CA GLY A 51 12.95 10.81 7.46
C GLY A 51 13.99 10.21 6.51
N PHE A 52 14.60 9.08 6.90
CA PHE A 52 15.48 8.32 6.01
C PHE A 52 14.70 7.78 4.80
N GLY A 53 13.49 7.27 5.02
CA GLY A 53 12.60 6.82 3.94
C GLY A 53 12.24 7.95 2.97
N LEU A 54 11.95 9.15 3.48
CA LEU A 54 11.69 10.33 2.65
C LEU A 54 12.90 10.69 1.79
N LEU A 55 14.09 10.76 2.39
CA LEU A 55 15.32 11.06 1.66
C LEU A 55 15.58 10.04 0.55
N LEU A 56 15.48 8.75 0.89
CA LEU A 56 15.63 7.66 -0.08
C LEU A 56 14.57 7.75 -1.18
N GLY A 57 13.31 8.05 -0.83
CA GLY A 57 12.21 8.22 -1.77
C GLY A 57 12.46 9.35 -2.77
N VAL A 58 12.94 10.51 -2.31
CA VAL A 58 13.31 11.63 -3.19
C VAL A 58 14.47 11.27 -4.12
N LEU A 59 15.50 10.59 -3.61
CA LEU A 59 16.61 10.11 -4.44
C LEU A 59 16.16 9.11 -5.50
N LEU A 60 15.33 8.14 -5.11
CA LEU A 60 14.75 7.17 -6.03
C LEU A 60 13.81 7.81 -7.04
N TYR A 61 13.06 8.83 -6.66
CA TYR A 61 12.20 9.58 -7.58
C TYR A 61 12.99 10.14 -8.75
N PHE A 62 14.08 10.87 -8.50
CA PHE A 62 14.92 11.42 -9.56
C PHE A 62 15.64 10.32 -10.37
N PHE A 63 16.08 9.26 -9.71
CA PHE A 63 16.70 8.13 -10.39
C PHE A 63 15.71 7.43 -11.34
N LEU A 64 14.50 7.13 -10.86
CA LEU A 64 13.47 6.44 -11.65
C LEU A 64 12.88 7.34 -12.75
N SER A 65 12.85 8.66 -12.55
CA SER A 65 12.41 9.61 -13.60
C SER A 65 13.30 9.59 -14.86
N SER A 66 14.53 9.08 -14.75
CA SER A 66 15.43 8.93 -15.89
C SER A 66 15.33 7.55 -16.58
N ILE A 67 14.47 6.65 -16.08
CA ILE A 67 14.31 5.30 -16.61
C ILE A 67 13.09 5.25 -17.53
N ASP A 68 13.29 4.77 -18.75
CA ASP A 68 12.18 4.48 -19.67
C ASP A 68 11.44 3.21 -19.25
N VAL A 69 10.19 3.38 -18.80
CA VAL A 69 9.33 2.28 -18.37
C VAL A 69 9.01 1.34 -19.54
N SER A 70 8.96 1.84 -20.77
CA SER A 70 8.74 1.03 -21.96
C SER A 70 9.88 0.04 -22.17
N GLU A 71 11.13 0.46 -22.00
CA GLU A 71 12.30 -0.42 -22.10
C GLU A 71 12.31 -1.48 -20.98
N VAL A 72 11.97 -1.08 -19.75
CA VAL A 72 11.84 -2.02 -18.63
C VAL A 72 10.79 -3.08 -18.93
N SER A 73 9.66 -2.68 -19.49
CA SER A 73 8.55 -3.58 -19.83
C SER A 73 8.91 -4.63 -20.89
N LYS A 74 9.86 -4.35 -21.80
CA LYS A 74 10.35 -5.32 -22.80
C LYS A 74 10.96 -6.55 -22.13
N LYS A 75 11.51 -6.39 -20.93
CA LYS A 75 12.08 -7.48 -20.12
C LYS A 75 11.02 -8.21 -19.27
N TRP A 76 9.79 -8.32 -19.75
CA TRP A 76 8.64 -8.84 -19.03
C TRP A 76 8.84 -10.22 -18.38
N LYS A 77 9.61 -11.13 -19.04
CA LYS A 77 9.92 -12.46 -18.49
C LYS A 77 10.72 -12.36 -17.18
N TRP A 78 11.70 -11.44 -17.14
CA TRP A 78 12.50 -11.20 -15.95
C TRP A 78 11.69 -10.52 -14.84
N LEU A 79 10.81 -9.57 -15.18
CA LEU A 79 9.91 -8.96 -14.22
C LEU A 79 8.94 -9.98 -13.62
N LEU A 80 8.41 -10.88 -14.45
CA LEU A 80 7.53 -11.95 -13.98
C LEU A 80 8.28 -12.91 -13.05
N ALA A 81 9.48 -13.35 -13.44
CA ALA A 81 10.33 -14.20 -12.61
C ALA A 81 10.71 -13.50 -11.29
N PHE A 82 10.99 -12.20 -11.32
CA PHE A 82 11.24 -11.39 -10.14
C PHE A 82 10.03 -11.37 -9.22
N ASN A 83 8.82 -11.13 -9.73
CA ASN A 83 7.60 -11.09 -8.92
C ASN A 83 7.41 -12.38 -8.12
N PHE A 84 7.46 -13.52 -8.80
CA PHE A 84 7.28 -14.81 -8.13
C PHE A 84 8.48 -15.15 -7.22
N GLY A 85 9.71 -14.93 -7.69
CA GLY A 85 10.92 -15.21 -6.93
C GLY A 85 11.02 -14.36 -5.66
N PHE A 86 10.69 -13.07 -5.74
CA PHE A 86 10.78 -12.17 -4.61
C PHE A 86 9.73 -12.47 -3.52
N ILE A 87 8.50 -12.83 -3.92
CA ILE A 87 7.48 -13.32 -2.98
C ILE A 87 7.90 -14.67 -2.37
N LEU A 88 8.53 -15.57 -3.16
CA LEU A 88 8.97 -16.88 -2.68
C LEU A 88 10.02 -16.76 -1.56
N LEU A 89 10.80 -15.66 -1.52
CA LEU A 89 11.74 -15.40 -0.42
C LEU A 89 11.06 -15.38 0.96
N LEU A 90 9.75 -15.15 1.03
CA LEU A 90 9.01 -15.26 2.28
C LEU A 90 9.09 -16.67 2.90
N ARG A 91 9.34 -17.71 2.12
CA ARG A 91 9.51 -19.10 2.61
C ARG A 91 10.90 -19.43 3.07
N THR A 92 11.86 -18.55 2.79
CA THR A 92 13.25 -18.69 3.23
C THR A 92 13.43 -18.23 4.69
N PRO A 93 14.59 -18.46 5.34
CA PRO A 93 14.88 -17.96 6.68
C PRO A 93 14.78 -16.44 6.85
N PHE A 94 14.80 -15.69 5.74
CA PHE A 94 14.60 -14.23 5.74
C PHE A 94 13.14 -13.81 5.98
N GLY A 95 12.16 -14.72 5.83
CA GLY A 95 10.74 -14.43 6.02
C GLY A 95 10.38 -14.31 7.49
N LEU A 96 9.94 -13.11 7.90
CA LEU A 96 9.52 -12.78 9.26
C LEU A 96 8.01 -12.95 9.42
N THR A 97 7.60 -13.60 10.52
CA THR A 97 6.20 -13.74 10.89
C THR A 97 5.83 -12.69 11.93
N ARG A 98 4.85 -11.83 11.62
CA ARG A 98 4.29 -10.83 12.52
C ARG A 98 2.76 -10.96 12.57
N ASN A 99 2.19 -11.00 13.75
CA ASN A 99 0.73 -11.11 13.95
C ASN A 99 0.07 -12.26 13.16
N GLY A 100 0.78 -13.40 13.01
CA GLY A 100 0.30 -14.57 12.26
C GLY A 100 0.53 -14.52 10.74
N ASN A 101 1.00 -13.40 10.19
CA ASN A 101 1.27 -13.22 8.75
C ASN A 101 2.77 -13.24 8.48
N ARG A 102 3.19 -14.05 7.50
CA ARG A 102 4.59 -14.13 7.05
C ARG A 102 4.81 -13.23 5.82
N ALA A 103 4.66 -11.93 6.01
CA ALA A 103 4.60 -10.93 4.94
C ALA A 103 5.85 -10.04 4.82
N TRP A 104 6.82 -10.20 5.71
CA TRP A 104 7.99 -9.32 5.81
C TRP A 104 9.28 -10.09 5.56
N LEU A 105 10.26 -9.45 4.95
CA LEU A 105 11.64 -9.92 4.83
C LEU A 105 12.54 -9.11 5.76
N GLY A 106 13.44 -9.80 6.45
CA GLY A 106 14.44 -9.19 7.31
C GLY A 106 15.43 -10.19 7.84
N VAL A 107 16.44 -9.70 8.54
CA VAL A 107 17.52 -10.52 9.10
C VAL A 107 17.39 -10.76 10.61
N ASN A 108 16.32 -10.28 11.22
CA ASN A 108 16.13 -10.28 12.67
C ASN A 108 16.09 -11.70 13.25
N ASP A 109 15.34 -12.61 12.64
CA ASP A 109 15.22 -13.98 13.13
C ASP A 109 16.54 -14.74 12.96
N ILE A 110 17.24 -14.51 11.84
CA ILE A 110 18.60 -15.06 11.61
C ILE A 110 19.56 -14.52 12.65
N GLY A 111 19.54 -13.22 12.91
CA GLY A 111 20.36 -12.59 13.93
C GLY A 111 20.10 -13.14 15.34
N ALA A 112 18.83 -13.46 15.65
CA ALA A 112 18.46 -14.09 16.91
C ALA A 112 19.00 -15.52 17.01
N GLN A 113 18.92 -16.31 15.93
CA GLN A 113 19.45 -17.69 15.88
C GLN A 113 20.97 -17.74 15.98
N LEU A 114 21.67 -16.81 15.32
CA LEU A 114 23.13 -16.73 15.33
C LEU A 114 23.69 -15.99 16.57
N GLY A 115 22.85 -15.42 17.43
CA GLY A 115 23.28 -14.63 18.59
C GLY A 115 23.93 -13.28 18.25
N ILE A 116 23.75 -12.80 17.00
CA ILE A 116 24.35 -11.54 16.53
C ILE A 116 23.41 -10.37 16.87
N GLY A 117 23.71 -9.62 17.92
CA GLY A 117 22.86 -8.54 18.43
C GLY A 117 22.54 -7.45 17.42
N PHE A 118 23.48 -7.08 16.55
CA PHE A 118 23.26 -6.11 15.48
C PHE A 118 22.17 -6.59 14.49
N LEU A 119 22.22 -7.82 14.01
CA LEU A 119 21.25 -8.39 13.08
C LEU A 119 19.88 -8.57 13.75
N LYS A 120 19.85 -9.05 15.00
CA LYS A 120 18.62 -9.22 15.78
C LYS A 120 17.83 -7.93 15.90
N ASN A 121 18.52 -6.79 16.07
CA ASN A 121 17.89 -5.48 16.26
C ASN A 121 17.91 -4.62 14.99
N PHE A 122 18.16 -5.22 13.81
CA PHE A 122 18.21 -4.49 12.55
C PHE A 122 16.86 -3.84 12.25
N PRO A 123 16.81 -2.51 12.07
CA PRO A 123 15.55 -1.78 12.06
C PRO A 123 14.77 -1.88 10.74
N ILE A 124 15.44 -2.34 9.67
CA ILE A 124 14.86 -2.33 8.32
C ILE A 124 14.27 -3.69 8.01
N THR A 125 13.00 -3.71 7.68
CA THR A 125 12.30 -4.86 7.12
C THR A 125 11.59 -4.44 5.85
N VAL A 126 11.52 -5.32 4.86
CA VAL A 126 10.92 -5.04 3.55
C VAL A 126 9.71 -5.96 3.36
N GLN A 127 8.60 -5.40 2.92
CA GLN A 127 7.45 -6.19 2.52
C GLN A 127 7.51 -6.41 1.00
N PRO A 128 7.72 -7.67 0.52
CA PRO A 128 7.81 -7.96 -0.90
C PRO A 128 6.63 -7.48 -1.71
N ALA A 129 5.42 -7.53 -1.14
CA ALA A 129 4.21 -7.07 -1.80
C ALA A 129 4.31 -5.63 -2.30
N GLU A 130 4.94 -4.73 -1.53
CA GLU A 130 5.03 -3.31 -1.88
C GLU A 130 5.87 -3.08 -3.15
N ILE A 131 6.97 -3.81 -3.28
CA ILE A 131 7.85 -3.73 -4.46
C ILE A 131 7.22 -4.47 -5.64
N VAL A 132 6.66 -5.65 -5.40
CA VAL A 132 6.04 -6.47 -6.44
C VAL A 132 4.79 -5.82 -7.03
N LYS A 133 4.03 -5.03 -6.26
CA LYS A 133 2.90 -4.25 -6.80
C LYS A 133 3.34 -3.34 -7.95
N ILE A 134 4.48 -2.66 -7.81
CA ILE A 134 5.00 -1.76 -8.86
C ILE A 134 5.32 -2.53 -10.14
N THR A 135 6.05 -3.63 -10.03
CA THR A 135 6.42 -4.46 -11.20
C THR A 135 5.22 -5.20 -11.80
N PHE A 136 4.24 -5.57 -10.97
CA PHE A 136 2.94 -6.11 -11.41
C PHE A 136 2.16 -5.08 -12.24
N ILE A 137 2.10 -3.82 -11.80
CA ILE A 137 1.46 -2.73 -12.54
C ILE A 137 2.10 -2.56 -13.91
N ILE A 138 3.43 -2.55 -14.01
CA ILE A 138 4.16 -2.44 -15.29
C ILE A 138 3.83 -3.62 -16.21
N LEU A 139 3.83 -4.85 -15.71
CA LEU A 139 3.49 -6.05 -16.47
C LEU A 139 2.05 -6.03 -16.95
N LEU A 140 1.13 -5.65 -16.08
CA LEU A 140 -0.29 -5.57 -16.41
C LEU A 140 -0.58 -4.47 -17.44
N ALA A 141 0.06 -3.28 -17.29
CA ALA A 141 -0.04 -2.18 -18.24
C ALA A 141 0.43 -2.61 -19.65
N ARG A 142 1.57 -3.32 -19.72
CA ARG A 142 2.05 -3.90 -20.98
C ARG A 142 1.06 -4.90 -21.56
N GLN A 143 0.51 -5.82 -20.76
CA GLN A 143 -0.47 -6.80 -21.25
C GLN A 143 -1.70 -6.13 -21.81
N LEU A 144 -2.25 -5.14 -21.09
CA LEU A 144 -3.45 -4.41 -21.51
C LEU A 144 -3.20 -3.58 -22.77
N ALA A 145 -2.09 -2.86 -22.86
CA ALA A 145 -1.75 -2.07 -24.03
C ALA A 145 -1.59 -2.95 -25.30
N LEU A 146 -0.89 -4.09 -25.18
CA LEU A 146 -0.74 -5.02 -26.32
C LEU A 146 -2.06 -5.68 -26.74
N LEU A 147 -2.97 -5.92 -25.79
CA LEU A 147 -4.29 -6.48 -26.09
C LEU A 147 -5.19 -5.43 -26.75
N GLU A 148 -5.11 -4.18 -26.33
CA GLU A 148 -5.86 -3.06 -26.94
C GLU A 148 -5.45 -2.84 -28.40
N GLU A 149 -4.15 -2.93 -28.71
CA GLU A 149 -3.65 -2.79 -30.09
C GLU A 149 -4.05 -3.93 -31.02
N LYS A 150 -4.11 -5.17 -30.52
CA LYS A 150 -4.19 -6.37 -31.35
C LYS A 150 -5.52 -7.07 -31.35
N LYS A 151 -6.35 -6.82 -30.34
CA LYS A 151 -7.53 -7.63 -30.05
C LYS A 151 -8.65 -6.80 -29.44
N ASP A 152 -9.88 -7.27 -29.63
CA ASP A 152 -11.04 -6.67 -29.00
C ASP A 152 -11.11 -7.08 -27.51
N LEU A 153 -10.96 -6.11 -26.61
CA LEU A 153 -11.10 -6.29 -25.15
C LEU A 153 -12.54 -6.51 -24.71
N ARG A 154 -13.49 -6.59 -25.62
CA ARG A 154 -14.87 -7.01 -25.38
C ARG A 154 -15.03 -8.52 -25.38
N SER A 155 -14.09 -9.27 -25.97
CA SER A 155 -14.12 -10.73 -26.03
C SER A 155 -13.63 -11.36 -24.74
N PHE A 156 -14.32 -12.39 -24.26
CA PHE A 156 -13.93 -13.17 -23.08
C PHE A 156 -12.52 -13.76 -23.18
N ALA A 157 -12.18 -14.30 -24.35
CA ALA A 157 -10.87 -14.93 -24.58
C ALA A 157 -9.67 -13.96 -24.35
N ASN A 158 -9.89 -12.66 -24.59
CA ASN A 158 -8.84 -11.66 -24.42
C ASN A 158 -8.77 -11.08 -23.00
N VAL A 159 -9.91 -11.09 -22.29
CA VAL A 159 -10.02 -10.62 -20.89
C VAL A 159 -9.44 -11.64 -19.91
N ILE A 160 -9.51 -12.93 -20.24
CA ILE A 160 -9.12 -14.02 -19.30
C ILE A 160 -7.62 -14.00 -18.96
N GLN A 161 -6.75 -13.62 -19.90
CA GLN A 161 -5.30 -13.64 -19.67
C GLN A 161 -4.84 -12.64 -18.59
N PRO A 162 -5.17 -11.33 -18.65
CA PRO A 162 -4.81 -10.40 -17.57
C PRO A 162 -5.56 -10.66 -16.27
N THR A 163 -6.81 -11.17 -16.35
CA THR A 163 -7.56 -11.59 -15.15
C THR A 163 -6.88 -12.78 -14.46
N ALA A 164 -6.45 -13.79 -15.21
CA ALA A 164 -5.73 -14.94 -14.68
C ALA A 164 -4.38 -14.51 -14.06
N HIS A 165 -3.67 -13.55 -14.67
CA HIS A 165 -2.43 -13.00 -14.10
C HIS A 165 -2.70 -12.33 -12.75
N ALA A 166 -3.70 -11.46 -12.66
CA ALA A 166 -4.05 -10.79 -11.40
C ALA A 166 -4.50 -11.79 -10.31
N ALA A 167 -5.34 -12.76 -10.69
CA ALA A 167 -5.78 -13.82 -9.79
C ALA A 167 -4.62 -14.70 -9.32
N ALA A 168 -3.71 -15.08 -10.21
CA ALA A 168 -2.51 -15.85 -9.86
C ALA A 168 -1.61 -15.10 -8.88
N MET A 169 -1.39 -13.80 -9.08
CA MET A 169 -0.60 -12.97 -8.17
C MET A 169 -1.25 -12.87 -6.79
N PHE A 170 -2.56 -12.64 -6.73
CA PHE A 170 -3.32 -12.63 -5.48
C PHE A 170 -3.19 -13.96 -4.73
N VAL A 171 -3.52 -15.07 -5.40
CA VAL A 171 -3.50 -16.41 -4.79
C VAL A 171 -2.09 -16.79 -4.34
N PHE A 172 -1.09 -16.57 -5.19
CA PHE A 172 0.29 -16.89 -4.87
C PHE A 172 0.79 -16.11 -3.66
N TYR A 173 0.55 -14.80 -3.62
CA TYR A 173 0.92 -13.97 -2.49
C TYR A 173 0.17 -14.39 -1.21
N TYR A 174 -1.15 -14.57 -1.28
CA TYR A 174 -1.96 -14.97 -0.12
C TYR A 174 -1.56 -16.32 0.46
N VAL A 175 -1.31 -17.32 -0.38
CA VAL A 175 -0.90 -18.66 0.08
C VAL A 175 0.43 -18.62 0.83
N LEU A 176 1.36 -17.78 0.40
CA LEU A 176 2.68 -17.68 0.99
C LEU A 176 2.73 -16.79 2.24
N SER A 177 2.05 -15.64 2.21
CA SER A 177 2.12 -14.62 3.25
C SER A 177 1.03 -14.72 4.32
N LYS A 178 -0.14 -15.28 3.97
CA LYS A 178 -1.40 -15.24 4.74
C LYS A 178 -1.93 -13.82 4.94
N ASP A 179 -1.38 -12.83 4.23
CA ASP A 179 -1.81 -11.44 4.28
C ASP A 179 -2.78 -11.13 3.13
N ALA A 180 -4.05 -11.19 3.44
CA ALA A 180 -5.09 -10.95 2.48
C ALA A 180 -5.28 -9.47 2.17
N GLY A 181 -5.00 -8.57 3.11
CA GLY A 181 -5.14 -7.13 2.91
C GLY A 181 -4.26 -6.66 1.75
N SER A 182 -2.96 -6.91 1.85
CA SER A 182 -2.03 -6.59 0.75
C SER A 182 -2.35 -7.37 -0.54
N GLY A 183 -2.88 -8.60 -0.41
CA GLY A 183 -3.31 -9.40 -1.55
C GLY A 183 -4.47 -8.75 -2.33
N LEU A 184 -5.50 -8.25 -1.65
CA LEU A 184 -6.67 -7.62 -2.27
C LEU A 184 -6.29 -6.36 -3.07
N VAL A 185 -5.21 -5.68 -2.72
CA VAL A 185 -4.73 -4.51 -3.48
C VAL A 185 -4.37 -4.89 -4.92
N TYR A 186 -3.81 -6.10 -5.18
CA TYR A 186 -3.55 -6.56 -6.56
C TYR A 186 -4.82 -6.65 -7.38
N LEU A 187 -5.91 -7.14 -6.78
CA LEU A 187 -7.21 -7.25 -7.47
C LEU A 187 -7.84 -5.87 -7.69
N PHE A 188 -7.72 -4.97 -6.71
CA PHE A 188 -8.23 -3.61 -6.84
C PHE A 188 -7.49 -2.83 -7.94
N VAL A 189 -6.16 -2.87 -7.94
CA VAL A 189 -5.32 -2.30 -9.00
C VAL A 189 -5.71 -2.88 -10.36
N PHE A 190 -5.91 -4.21 -10.45
CA PHE A 190 -6.37 -4.84 -11.69
C PHE A 190 -7.71 -4.26 -12.16
N VAL A 191 -8.70 -4.10 -11.28
CA VAL A 191 -10.01 -3.53 -11.65
C VAL A 191 -9.88 -2.09 -12.17
N CYS A 192 -9.10 -1.24 -11.49
CA CYS A 192 -8.83 0.12 -11.94
C CYS A 192 -8.18 0.16 -13.33
N MET A 193 -7.15 -0.67 -13.54
CA MET A 193 -6.43 -0.74 -14.80
C MET A 193 -7.25 -1.39 -15.92
N ALA A 194 -8.07 -2.39 -15.62
CA ALA A 194 -8.97 -3.04 -16.57
C ALA A 194 -10.06 -2.05 -17.04
N PHE A 195 -10.61 -1.27 -16.12
CA PHE A 195 -11.56 -0.21 -16.45
C PHE A 195 -10.93 0.84 -17.38
N ALA A 196 -9.76 1.38 -17.00
CA ALA A 196 -9.03 2.36 -17.79
C ALA A 196 -8.53 1.77 -19.12
N GLY A 197 -8.18 0.48 -19.14
CA GLY A 197 -7.72 -0.27 -20.32
C GLY A 197 -8.81 -0.64 -21.31
N GLY A 198 -10.07 -0.25 -21.07
CA GLY A 198 -11.16 -0.43 -22.03
C GLY A 198 -11.85 -1.80 -21.99
N PHE A 199 -11.76 -2.53 -20.88
CA PHE A 199 -12.57 -3.72 -20.68
C PHE A 199 -14.04 -3.39 -20.78
N ALA A 200 -14.83 -4.25 -21.42
CA ALA A 200 -16.28 -4.09 -21.40
C ALA A 200 -16.79 -4.19 -19.95
N LEU A 201 -17.58 -3.22 -19.51
CA LEU A 201 -18.11 -3.13 -18.14
C LEU A 201 -18.77 -4.43 -17.66
N ARG A 202 -19.40 -5.18 -18.58
CA ARG A 202 -20.00 -6.48 -18.27
C ARG A 202 -19.02 -7.46 -17.62
N TRP A 203 -17.75 -7.47 -18.05
CA TRP A 203 -16.75 -8.37 -17.49
C TRP A 203 -16.27 -7.91 -16.12
N ILE A 204 -16.16 -6.60 -15.93
CA ILE A 204 -15.83 -6.01 -14.62
C ILE A 204 -16.95 -6.31 -13.62
N PHE A 205 -18.22 -6.05 -14.00
CA PHE A 205 -19.37 -6.35 -13.13
C PHE A 205 -19.51 -7.85 -12.86
N LEU A 206 -19.26 -8.73 -13.85
CA LEU A 206 -19.25 -10.17 -13.64
C LEU A 206 -18.13 -10.61 -12.69
N GLY A 207 -16.93 -10.08 -12.85
CA GLY A 207 -15.79 -10.40 -11.99
C GLY A 207 -16.00 -9.93 -10.55
N VAL A 208 -16.32 -8.64 -10.37
CA VAL A 208 -16.58 -8.07 -9.03
C VAL A 208 -17.83 -8.67 -8.40
N GLY A 209 -18.93 -8.77 -9.15
CA GLY A 209 -20.19 -9.38 -8.69
C GLY A 209 -20.02 -10.84 -8.34
N GLY A 210 -19.27 -11.61 -9.15
CA GLY A 210 -18.91 -12.99 -8.86
C GLY A 210 -18.07 -13.15 -7.61
N ALA A 211 -17.08 -12.25 -7.40
CA ALA A 211 -16.26 -12.25 -6.18
C ALA A 211 -17.10 -11.94 -4.93
N VAL A 212 -17.94 -10.90 -4.99
CA VAL A 212 -18.86 -10.54 -3.90
C VAL A 212 -19.88 -11.63 -3.64
N GLY A 213 -20.53 -12.16 -4.70
CA GLY A 213 -21.49 -13.23 -4.59
C GLY A 213 -20.89 -14.53 -4.03
N GLY A 214 -19.69 -14.89 -4.49
CA GLY A 214 -18.94 -16.03 -3.95
C GLY A 214 -18.55 -15.84 -2.49
N PHE A 215 -18.16 -14.64 -2.10
CA PHE A 215 -17.88 -14.28 -0.72
C PHE A 215 -19.15 -14.40 0.17
N LEU A 216 -20.28 -13.84 -0.27
CA LEU A 216 -21.55 -13.90 0.46
C LEU A 216 -22.06 -15.36 0.55
N ALA A 217 -21.90 -16.15 -0.50
CA ALA A 217 -22.23 -17.58 -0.48
C ALA A 217 -21.35 -18.33 0.54
N ALA A 218 -20.04 -18.10 0.52
CA ALA A 218 -19.11 -18.72 1.48
C ALA A 218 -19.40 -18.30 2.92
N TRP A 219 -19.82 -17.04 3.13
CA TRP A 219 -20.27 -16.55 4.44
C TRP A 219 -21.52 -17.29 4.93
N ASN A 220 -22.58 -17.33 4.11
CA ASN A 220 -23.85 -17.98 4.47
C ASN A 220 -23.72 -19.50 4.66
N LEU A 221 -22.85 -20.15 3.89
CA LEU A 221 -22.57 -21.59 4.02
C LEU A 221 -21.63 -21.92 5.20
N GLY A 222 -21.16 -20.92 5.97
CA GLY A 222 -20.26 -21.12 7.10
C GLY A 222 -18.86 -21.63 6.71
N LEU A 223 -18.47 -21.43 5.45
CA LEU A 223 -17.16 -21.83 4.93
C LEU A 223 -16.04 -20.87 5.39
N LEU A 224 -16.39 -19.61 5.66
CA LEU A 224 -15.46 -18.61 6.19
C LEU A 224 -15.34 -18.82 7.71
N ARG A 225 -14.13 -19.19 8.15
CA ARG A 225 -13.84 -19.44 9.56
C ARG A 225 -12.55 -18.72 9.98
N GLY A 226 -12.37 -18.56 11.30
CA GLY A 226 -11.17 -17.97 11.89
C GLY A 226 -11.04 -16.48 11.63
N ASP A 227 -9.84 -16.04 11.36
CA ASP A 227 -9.44 -14.63 11.32
C ASP A 227 -10.27 -13.74 10.38
N TRP A 228 -10.64 -14.26 9.21
CA TRP A 228 -11.48 -13.58 8.23
C TRP A 228 -12.90 -13.32 8.71
N TYR A 229 -13.51 -14.35 9.28
CA TYR A 229 -14.85 -14.26 9.84
C TYR A 229 -14.89 -13.24 10.97
N ASP A 230 -13.91 -13.31 11.89
CA ASP A 230 -13.83 -12.39 13.03
C ASP A 230 -13.64 -10.94 12.61
N ARG A 231 -12.78 -10.66 11.62
CA ARG A 231 -12.55 -9.30 11.12
C ARG A 231 -13.81 -8.67 10.55
N ILE A 232 -14.58 -9.42 9.77
CA ILE A 232 -15.80 -8.91 9.17
C ILE A 232 -16.90 -8.78 10.22
N LYS A 233 -17.01 -9.79 11.10
CA LYS A 233 -18.03 -9.76 12.16
C LYS A 233 -17.85 -8.59 13.11
N VAL A 234 -16.60 -8.24 13.46
CA VAL A 234 -16.28 -7.06 14.28
C VAL A 234 -16.69 -5.74 13.60
N ILE A 235 -16.60 -5.65 12.27
CA ILE A 235 -17.07 -4.47 11.52
C ILE A 235 -18.58 -4.32 11.61
N LEU A 236 -19.31 -5.43 11.54
CA LEU A 236 -20.78 -5.45 11.61
C LEU A 236 -21.33 -5.36 13.03
N ASP A 237 -20.63 -5.97 13.99
CA ASP A 237 -21.01 -6.04 15.41
C ASP A 237 -19.79 -5.73 16.27
N HIS A 238 -19.72 -4.51 16.77
CA HIS A 238 -18.61 -4.02 17.62
C HIS A 238 -18.57 -4.70 18.99
N SER A 239 -19.67 -5.32 19.42
CA SER A 239 -19.73 -6.08 20.68
C SER A 239 -19.08 -7.46 20.56
N TYR A 240 -18.78 -7.90 19.33
CA TYR A 240 -18.11 -9.16 19.08
C TYR A 240 -16.63 -9.09 19.46
N GLN A 241 -16.18 -9.99 20.32
CA GLN A 241 -14.81 -10.04 20.86
C GLN A 241 -14.30 -8.70 21.44
N PRO A 242 -14.99 -8.11 22.44
CA PRO A 242 -14.69 -6.77 22.94
C PRO A 242 -13.29 -6.63 23.57
N GLU A 243 -12.64 -7.74 23.98
CA GLU A 243 -11.31 -7.76 24.58
C GLU A 243 -10.18 -8.09 23.58
N LYS A 244 -10.52 -8.35 22.30
CA LYS A 244 -9.55 -8.72 21.26
C LYS A 244 -9.63 -7.76 20.07
N LYS A 245 -10.20 -8.22 18.97
CA LYS A 245 -10.29 -7.45 17.72
C LYS A 245 -11.25 -6.26 17.81
N GLY A 246 -12.39 -6.43 18.47
CA GLY A 246 -13.34 -5.36 18.73
C GLY A 246 -12.76 -4.25 19.62
N TRP A 247 -11.85 -4.60 20.53
CA TRP A 247 -11.17 -3.63 21.39
C TRP A 247 -10.35 -2.59 20.58
N GLN A 248 -9.58 -3.04 19.58
CA GLN A 248 -8.78 -2.13 18.76
C GLN A 248 -9.65 -1.10 18.03
N GLN A 249 -10.75 -1.56 17.41
CA GLN A 249 -11.69 -0.67 16.72
C GLN A 249 -12.38 0.30 17.69
N THR A 250 -12.84 -0.19 18.84
CA THR A 250 -13.47 0.64 19.85
C THR A 250 -12.54 1.75 20.32
N ARG A 251 -11.26 1.42 20.58
CA ARG A 251 -10.26 2.44 20.96
C ARG A 251 -10.00 3.44 19.86
N GLY A 252 -9.90 2.98 18.60
CA GLY A 252 -9.77 3.86 17.44
C GLY A 252 -10.96 4.84 17.30
N MET A 253 -12.20 4.34 17.44
CA MET A 253 -13.40 5.18 17.39
C MET A 253 -13.46 6.17 18.56
N LEU A 254 -13.09 5.76 19.76
CA LEU A 254 -13.04 6.65 20.93
C LEU A 254 -12.01 7.77 20.72
N ALA A 255 -10.83 7.45 20.18
CA ALA A 255 -9.82 8.45 19.88
C ALA A 255 -10.33 9.45 18.83
N LEU A 256 -10.86 8.96 17.68
CA LEU A 256 -11.46 9.82 16.65
C LEU A 256 -12.58 10.71 17.19
N GLY A 257 -13.52 10.14 17.95
CA GLY A 257 -14.68 10.87 18.49
C GLY A 257 -14.29 11.92 19.54
N SER A 258 -13.23 11.67 20.30
CA SER A 258 -12.75 12.58 21.35
C SER A 258 -12.17 13.88 20.81
N GLY A 259 -11.63 13.87 19.57
CA GLY A 259 -11.00 15.04 18.96
C GLY A 259 -11.97 16.05 18.36
N LYS A 260 -13.25 15.71 18.17
CA LYS A 260 -14.26 16.62 17.65
C LYS A 260 -13.79 17.33 16.35
N LEU A 261 -13.99 18.64 16.21
CA LEU A 261 -13.66 19.42 15.02
C LEU A 261 -12.17 19.79 14.93
N THR A 262 -11.58 20.25 16.02
CA THR A 262 -10.23 20.87 16.07
C THR A 262 -9.20 20.03 16.81
N GLY A 263 -9.59 18.92 17.40
CA GLY A 263 -8.71 18.07 18.19
C GLY A 263 -8.45 18.54 19.63
N GLN A 264 -7.74 17.71 20.38
CA GLN A 264 -7.29 17.99 21.75
C GLN A 264 -5.98 18.81 21.77
N GLY A 265 -5.38 19.05 20.61
CA GLY A 265 -4.07 19.66 20.46
C GLY A 265 -2.97 18.61 20.20
N LEU A 266 -2.00 18.99 19.39
CA LEU A 266 -0.85 18.14 19.06
C LEU A 266 -0.06 17.82 20.36
N PHE A 267 0.35 16.58 20.55
CA PHE A 267 0.99 16.02 21.74
C PHE A 267 0.11 15.99 23.03
N ASN A 268 -1.19 16.25 22.90
CA ASN A 268 -2.11 16.32 24.04
C ASN A 268 -3.23 15.27 23.97
N GLY A 269 -3.20 14.34 23.02
CA GLY A 269 -4.21 13.28 22.90
C GLY A 269 -4.22 12.36 24.09
N THR A 270 -5.36 12.20 24.75
CA THR A 270 -5.50 11.38 25.97
C THR A 270 -5.22 9.89 25.71
N GLN A 271 -5.67 9.34 24.57
CA GLN A 271 -5.38 7.97 24.17
C GLN A 271 -3.98 7.87 23.56
N THR A 272 -3.60 8.86 22.76
CA THR A 272 -2.32 8.91 22.06
C THR A 272 -1.14 9.03 23.01
N GLN A 273 -1.23 9.85 24.07
CA GLN A 273 -0.12 10.07 25.02
C GLN A 273 -0.17 9.12 26.22
N SER A 274 -1.19 8.26 26.30
CA SER A 274 -1.34 7.33 27.42
C SER A 274 -0.22 6.29 27.48
N LEU A 275 0.33 6.04 28.66
CA LEU A 275 1.30 4.97 28.94
C LEU A 275 0.63 3.60 29.13
N TYR A 276 -0.68 3.56 29.31
CA TYR A 276 -1.40 2.31 29.52
C TYR A 276 -1.46 1.47 28.25
N LYS A 277 -1.18 0.17 28.37
CA LYS A 277 -1.30 -0.80 27.26
C LYS A 277 -2.74 -0.90 26.74
N SER A 278 -3.72 -0.52 27.54
CA SER A 278 -5.14 -0.50 27.18
C SER A 278 -5.60 0.75 26.43
N SER A 279 -4.71 1.64 26.06
CA SER A 279 -4.99 2.79 25.19
C SER A 279 -4.92 2.42 23.70
N LEU A 280 -4.78 3.40 22.82
CA LEU A 280 -4.73 3.17 21.37
C LEU A 280 -3.54 2.26 20.98
N PRO A 281 -3.78 1.06 20.38
CA PRO A 281 -2.71 0.16 19.95
C PRO A 281 -2.06 0.67 18.65
N GLU A 282 -0.84 0.23 18.35
CA GLU A 282 -0.11 0.48 17.10
C GLU A 282 -0.33 1.91 16.54
N ARG A 283 -0.33 2.91 17.46
CA ARG A 283 -0.70 4.30 17.16
C ARG A 283 0.23 4.98 16.16
N GLN A 284 1.47 4.51 16.05
CA GLN A 284 2.47 5.04 15.13
C GLN A 284 2.38 4.45 13.71
N THR A 285 1.54 3.43 13.49
CA THR A 285 1.37 2.71 12.21
C THR A 285 -0.09 2.64 11.82
N ASP A 286 -0.78 1.59 12.23
CA ASP A 286 -2.13 1.23 11.76
C ASP A 286 -3.21 2.23 12.22
N PHE A 287 -3.02 2.86 13.38
CA PHE A 287 -3.97 3.81 13.96
C PHE A 287 -3.51 5.27 13.90
N ILE A 288 -2.57 5.60 12.99
CA ILE A 288 -2.09 6.99 12.84
C ILE A 288 -3.22 7.97 12.46
N PHE A 289 -4.21 7.52 11.70
CA PHE A 289 -5.40 8.31 11.38
C PHE A 289 -6.23 8.64 12.63
N CYS A 290 -6.31 7.69 13.58
CA CYS A 290 -6.98 7.90 14.86
C CYS A 290 -6.22 8.90 15.75
N VAL A 291 -4.87 8.85 15.71
CA VAL A 291 -4.02 9.85 16.37
C VAL A 291 -4.29 11.24 15.81
N CYS A 292 -4.35 11.36 14.48
CA CYS A 292 -4.68 12.62 13.81
C CYS A 292 -6.06 13.12 14.24
N GLY A 293 -7.06 12.23 14.28
CA GLY A 293 -8.42 12.58 14.67
C GLY A 293 -8.52 13.02 16.14
N GLU A 294 -7.78 12.38 17.05
CA GLU A 294 -7.76 12.78 18.45
C GLU A 294 -7.07 14.13 18.67
N GLU A 295 -5.90 14.34 18.06
CA GLU A 295 -5.06 15.50 18.34
C GLU A 295 -5.37 16.72 17.47
N LEU A 296 -5.70 16.52 16.19
CA LEU A 296 -5.99 17.59 15.22
C LEU A 296 -7.46 17.60 14.77
N GLY A 297 -8.27 16.69 15.28
CA GLY A 297 -9.70 16.63 15.02
C GLY A 297 -10.06 16.30 13.57
N PHE A 298 -11.30 16.61 13.23
CA PHE A 298 -11.83 16.40 11.86
C PHE A 298 -11.02 17.13 10.80
N ILE A 299 -10.56 18.35 11.09
CA ILE A 299 -9.77 19.17 10.15
C ILE A 299 -8.46 18.46 9.80
N GLY A 300 -7.76 17.89 10.77
CA GLY A 300 -6.53 17.13 10.54
C GLY A 300 -6.78 15.88 9.68
N CYS A 301 -7.84 15.14 9.97
CA CYS A 301 -8.23 13.98 9.16
C CYS A 301 -8.60 14.36 7.72
N LEU A 302 -9.35 15.47 7.56
CA LEU A 302 -9.71 15.99 6.24
C LEU A 302 -8.47 16.34 5.42
N LEU A 303 -7.45 16.94 6.05
CA LEU A 303 -6.18 17.25 5.38
C LEU A 303 -5.48 15.98 4.84
N ILE A 304 -5.45 14.88 5.61
CA ILE A 304 -4.92 13.59 5.11
C ILE A 304 -5.67 13.16 3.86
N ILE A 305 -7.01 13.16 3.91
CA ILE A 305 -7.85 12.73 2.79
C ILE A 305 -7.61 13.61 1.56
N VAL A 306 -7.56 14.94 1.74
CA VAL A 306 -7.33 15.89 0.64
C VAL A 306 -5.94 15.68 0.01
N LEU A 307 -4.90 15.48 0.82
CA LEU A 307 -3.54 15.21 0.31
C LEU A 307 -3.47 13.91 -0.49
N LEU A 308 -4.06 12.83 0.00
CA LEU A 308 -4.12 11.55 -0.72
C LEU A 308 -4.91 11.67 -2.02
N LEU A 309 -6.08 12.33 -1.98
CA LEU A 309 -6.87 12.58 -3.18
C LEU A 309 -6.13 13.46 -4.19
N ALA A 310 -5.38 14.47 -3.73
CA ALA A 310 -4.57 15.31 -4.61
C ALA A 310 -3.47 14.52 -5.32
N ILE A 311 -2.82 13.56 -4.63
CA ILE A 311 -1.85 12.65 -5.26
C ILE A 311 -2.53 11.77 -6.31
N ILE A 312 -3.66 11.14 -5.98
CA ILE A 312 -4.42 10.31 -6.92
C ILE A 312 -4.83 11.11 -8.16
N VAL A 313 -5.42 12.30 -7.95
CA VAL A 313 -5.83 13.20 -9.05
C VAL A 313 -4.63 13.59 -9.91
N ARG A 314 -3.47 13.92 -9.30
CA ARG A 314 -2.26 14.23 -10.06
C ARG A 314 -1.79 13.04 -10.89
N CYS A 315 -1.78 11.83 -10.34
CA CYS A 315 -1.46 10.62 -11.10
C CYS A 315 -2.41 10.43 -12.30
N LEU A 316 -3.72 10.70 -12.15
CA LEU A 316 -4.68 10.60 -13.23
C LEU A 316 -4.53 11.71 -14.29
N ILE A 317 -4.09 12.92 -13.89
CA ILE A 317 -3.74 13.99 -14.83
C ILE A 317 -2.55 13.56 -15.67
N VAL A 318 -1.47 13.09 -15.03
CA VAL A 318 -0.28 12.58 -15.72
C VAL A 318 -0.63 11.40 -16.63
N ALA A 319 -1.55 10.52 -16.20
CA ALA A 319 -2.04 9.42 -17.05
C ALA A 319 -2.69 9.90 -18.35
N ARG A 320 -3.38 11.05 -18.35
CA ARG A 320 -3.99 11.65 -19.54
C ARG A 320 -2.97 12.30 -20.48
N GLU A 321 -1.87 12.80 -19.92
CA GLU A 321 -0.79 13.48 -20.64
C GLU A 321 0.30 12.49 -21.11
N ALA A 322 0.22 11.23 -20.70
CA ALA A 322 1.22 10.21 -20.99
C ALA A 322 1.37 9.95 -22.51
N PRO A 323 2.60 9.87 -23.03
CA PRO A 323 2.86 9.73 -24.48
C PRO A 323 2.44 8.36 -25.02
N SER A 324 2.38 7.32 -24.20
CA SER A 324 1.96 5.99 -24.62
C SER A 324 0.82 5.45 -23.76
N ARG A 325 0.03 4.56 -24.34
CA ARG A 325 -1.07 3.91 -23.64
C ARG A 325 -0.60 3.09 -22.44
N MET A 326 0.56 2.43 -22.59
CA MET A 326 1.16 1.66 -21.52
C MET A 326 1.53 2.55 -20.31
N GLU A 327 2.14 3.70 -20.55
CA GLU A 327 2.52 4.64 -19.49
C GLU A 327 1.30 5.24 -18.80
N SER A 328 0.26 5.57 -19.58
CA SER A 328 -1.03 5.99 -19.05
C SER A 328 -1.60 4.95 -18.07
N LEU A 329 -1.59 3.67 -18.44
CA LEU A 329 -2.07 2.58 -17.61
C LEU A 329 -1.20 2.37 -16.35
N VAL A 330 0.11 2.59 -16.45
CA VAL A 330 1.00 2.56 -15.27
C VAL A 330 0.59 3.63 -14.26
N CYS A 331 0.35 4.86 -14.71
CA CYS A 331 -0.10 5.95 -13.83
C CYS A 331 -1.46 5.64 -13.18
N VAL A 332 -2.40 5.05 -13.93
CA VAL A 332 -3.69 4.59 -13.36
C VAL A 332 -3.48 3.48 -12.33
N GLY A 333 -2.60 2.52 -12.61
CA GLY A 333 -2.27 1.45 -11.66
C GLY A 333 -1.65 1.99 -10.38
N MET A 334 -0.76 2.98 -10.47
CA MET A 334 -0.16 3.65 -9.31
C MET A 334 -1.20 4.44 -8.51
N ALA A 335 -2.14 5.13 -9.18
CA ALA A 335 -3.27 5.78 -8.52
C ALA A 335 -4.19 4.78 -7.80
N GLY A 336 -4.41 3.61 -8.39
CA GLY A 336 -5.21 2.53 -7.79
C GLY A 336 -4.50 1.80 -6.63
N MET A 337 -3.19 1.97 -6.46
CA MET A 337 -2.45 1.39 -5.34
C MET A 337 -2.56 2.23 -4.06
N LEU A 338 -2.83 3.55 -4.21
CA LEU A 338 -3.02 4.52 -3.13
C LEU A 338 -4.43 4.46 -2.55
#